data_5b311906ad163bdeb5a215d54f31102c
#
_entry.id   5b311906ad163bdeb5a215d54f31102c
#
_cell.length_a   1.000
_cell.length_b   1.000
_cell.length_c   1.000
_cell.angle_alpha   90.00
_cell.angle_beta   90.00
_cell.angle_gamma   90.00
#
_symmetry.space_group_name_H-M   'P 1'
#
loop_
_entity.id
_entity.type
_entity.pdbx_description
1 polymer ?
#
loop_
_entity_poly.entity_id
_entity_poly.type
_entity_poly.pdbx_seq_one_letter_code
_entity_poly.pdbx_strand_id
1 'polypeptide(L)'
;MSEVTQGPRSSVFTTMRFSKERGLFLIEHHIARMIEHATQLRIDATAISMDSIVQLLRQNPPEMVEGLLRIEYTHSLQLRISYRPFSIQNEQVDAVTLPSPIWPARIAGTKHGAWDAYIQARQHAEQKGADLALMVHEYSIVDGDRCSPLILDEDGVIWVSDSNTSVDSITFKAIHDWLLDAGFHIQHGRLNERLVARCVEAVAVGSGVGVLKIDSIDGEPIGDGSSRLFDCCNSCLERLYNGSENWDKVWS
;
A
#
# COMPACT_ATOMS: atom_id res chain seq x y z
N MET A 1 14.55 -14.30 25.29
CA MET A 1 13.35 -14.93 24.70
C MET A 1 13.51 -14.79 23.20
N SER A 2 13.70 -15.88 22.47
CA SER A 2 13.76 -15.86 21.01
C SER A 2 12.40 -15.41 20.50
N GLU A 3 12.37 -14.28 19.76
CA GLU A 3 11.19 -13.90 19.00
C GLU A 3 10.84 -15.04 18.05
N VAL A 4 9.68 -15.64 18.28
CA VAL A 4 9.13 -16.63 17.36
C VAL A 4 8.74 -15.83 16.10
N THR A 5 9.57 -15.91 15.06
CA THR A 5 9.25 -15.35 13.74
C THR A 5 7.91 -15.92 13.29
N GLN A 6 6.92 -15.05 13.16
CA GLN A 6 5.60 -15.47 12.72
C GLN A 6 5.67 -15.91 11.27
N GLY A 7 5.17 -17.10 10.96
CA GLY A 7 5.10 -17.58 9.59
C GLY A 7 4.03 -16.83 8.77
N PRO A 8 4.09 -16.88 7.42
CA PRO A 8 3.12 -16.18 6.57
C PRO A 8 1.66 -16.51 6.87
N ARG A 9 1.36 -17.74 7.28
CA ARG A 9 0.01 -18.19 7.62
C ARG A 9 -0.42 -17.89 9.05
N SER A 10 0.36 -17.13 9.81
CA SER A 10 -0.02 -16.75 11.17
C SER A 10 -1.13 -15.72 11.21
N SER A 11 -1.21 -14.83 10.20
CA SER A 11 -2.25 -13.81 10.10
C SER A 11 -2.34 -13.22 8.69
N VAL A 12 -3.43 -12.51 8.46
CA VAL A 12 -3.60 -11.52 7.38
C VAL A 12 -3.89 -10.15 7.98
N PHE A 13 -3.51 -9.09 7.26
CA PHE A 13 -3.77 -7.75 7.76
C PHE A 13 -4.12 -6.75 6.64
N THR A 14 -4.71 -5.66 7.04
CA THR A 14 -4.88 -4.48 6.18
C THR A 14 -4.59 -3.21 6.97
N THR A 15 -4.30 -2.12 6.25
CA THR A 15 -4.12 -0.79 6.85
C THR A 15 -4.90 0.21 6.03
N MET A 16 -5.70 1.04 6.69
CA MET A 16 -6.55 2.05 6.06
C MET A 16 -6.54 3.35 6.84
N ARG A 17 -6.99 4.42 6.23
CA ARG A 17 -7.24 5.69 6.94
C ARG A 17 -8.53 5.62 7.74
N PHE A 18 -8.54 6.31 8.87
CA PHE A 18 -9.75 6.53 9.66
C PHE A 18 -9.86 7.98 10.09
N SER A 19 -11.08 8.42 10.33
CA SER A 19 -11.43 9.65 11.02
C SER A 19 -12.58 9.35 11.99
N LYS A 20 -12.52 9.85 13.23
CA LYS A 20 -13.62 9.69 14.21
C LYS A 20 -14.94 10.25 13.69
N GLU A 21 -14.89 11.34 12.95
CA GLU A 21 -16.07 12.02 12.42
C GLU A 21 -16.63 11.30 11.18
N ARG A 22 -15.74 10.88 10.27
CA ARG A 22 -16.12 10.35 8.95
C ARG A 22 -16.24 8.82 8.94
N GLY A 23 -15.45 8.12 9.76
CA GLY A 23 -15.39 6.66 9.84
C GLY A 23 -14.15 6.06 9.23
N LEU A 24 -14.31 4.97 8.48
CA LEU A 24 -13.26 4.18 7.85
C LEU A 24 -13.26 4.38 6.34
N PHE A 25 -12.11 4.68 5.80
CA PHE A 25 -11.96 4.95 4.37
C PHE A 25 -11.85 3.65 3.56
N LEU A 26 -12.74 3.46 2.59
CA LEU A 26 -12.79 2.31 1.67
C LEU A 26 -12.77 0.94 2.39
N ILE A 27 -13.44 0.82 3.54
CA ILE A 27 -13.35 -0.37 4.38
C ILE A 27 -13.82 -1.64 3.66
N GLU A 28 -14.85 -1.57 2.81
CA GLU A 28 -15.34 -2.73 2.06
C GLU A 28 -14.25 -3.34 1.19
N HIS A 29 -13.47 -2.51 0.48
CA HIS A 29 -12.33 -2.98 -0.32
C HIS A 29 -11.25 -3.61 0.54
N HIS A 30 -11.00 -3.04 1.73
CA HIS A 30 -10.02 -3.58 2.68
C HIS A 30 -10.44 -4.93 3.24
N ILE A 31 -11.72 -5.11 3.59
CA ILE A 31 -12.28 -6.37 4.07
C ILE A 31 -12.25 -7.42 2.94
N ALA A 32 -12.70 -7.07 1.74
CA ALA A 32 -12.69 -7.98 0.59
C ALA A 32 -11.28 -8.53 0.33
N ARG A 33 -10.26 -7.67 0.31
CA ARG A 33 -8.87 -8.10 0.14
C ARG A 33 -8.37 -8.94 1.32
N MET A 34 -8.78 -8.66 2.56
CA MET A 34 -8.42 -9.51 3.71
C MET A 34 -9.00 -10.91 3.58
N ILE A 35 -10.26 -11.04 3.15
CA ILE A 35 -10.93 -12.33 2.93
C ILE A 35 -10.22 -13.10 1.81
N GLU A 36 -9.90 -12.44 0.70
CA GLU A 36 -9.16 -13.02 -0.42
C GLU A 36 -7.80 -13.58 0.05
N HIS A 37 -7.00 -12.77 0.75
CA HIS A 37 -5.69 -13.18 1.25
C HIS A 37 -5.79 -14.29 2.31
N ALA A 38 -6.78 -14.25 3.21
CA ALA A 38 -7.02 -15.32 4.17
C ALA A 38 -7.33 -16.64 3.44
N THR A 39 -8.18 -16.59 2.43
CA THR A 39 -8.55 -17.75 1.60
C THR A 39 -7.32 -18.32 0.87
N GLN A 40 -6.50 -17.47 0.24
CA GLN A 40 -5.27 -17.86 -0.45
C GLN A 40 -4.27 -18.53 0.52
N LEU A 41 -4.15 -18.00 1.74
CA LEU A 41 -3.31 -18.54 2.80
C LEU A 41 -3.91 -19.75 3.55
N ARG A 42 -5.15 -20.13 3.23
CA ARG A 42 -5.92 -21.18 3.93
C ARG A 42 -6.14 -20.88 5.41
N ILE A 43 -6.39 -19.61 5.72
CA ILE A 43 -6.90 -19.16 7.01
C ILE A 43 -8.42 -19.11 6.90
N ASP A 44 -9.14 -19.65 7.87
CA ASP A 44 -10.60 -19.56 7.89
C ASP A 44 -11.02 -18.09 8.03
N ALA A 45 -11.68 -17.56 6.99
CA ALA A 45 -12.06 -16.14 6.92
C ALA A 45 -13.48 -15.86 7.45
N THR A 46 -14.19 -16.85 8.00
CA THR A 46 -15.62 -16.74 8.38
C THR A 46 -15.90 -15.64 9.41
N ALA A 47 -14.93 -15.31 10.26
CA ALA A 47 -15.08 -14.25 11.25
C ALA A 47 -14.63 -12.86 10.73
N ILE A 48 -14.15 -12.75 9.49
CA ILE A 48 -13.84 -11.45 8.87
C ILE A 48 -15.13 -10.90 8.27
N SER A 49 -15.81 -10.01 9.00
CA SER A 49 -17.02 -9.34 8.54
C SER A 49 -17.03 -7.88 8.97
N MET A 50 -17.81 -7.05 8.26
CA MET A 50 -18.04 -5.65 8.65
C MET A 50 -18.52 -5.57 10.10
N ASP A 51 -19.51 -6.38 10.47
CA ASP A 51 -20.13 -6.34 11.80
C ASP A 51 -19.13 -6.65 12.92
N SER A 52 -18.31 -7.71 12.75
CA SER A 52 -17.29 -8.10 13.74
C SER A 52 -16.20 -7.03 13.90
N ILE A 53 -15.79 -6.39 12.80
CA ILE A 53 -14.82 -5.30 12.81
C ILE A 53 -15.40 -4.07 13.48
N VAL A 54 -16.62 -3.64 13.09
CA VAL A 54 -17.30 -2.48 13.67
C VAL A 54 -17.53 -2.68 15.18
N GLN A 55 -17.96 -3.86 15.59
CA GLN A 55 -18.13 -4.19 17.01
C GLN A 55 -16.82 -4.03 17.79
N LEU A 56 -15.71 -4.57 17.25
CA LEU A 56 -14.40 -4.46 17.87
C LEU A 56 -13.93 -2.99 17.98
N LEU A 57 -14.14 -2.20 16.93
CA LEU A 57 -13.75 -0.78 16.89
C LEU A 57 -14.57 0.07 17.87
N ARG A 58 -15.85 -0.21 18.04
CA ARG A 58 -16.69 0.48 19.04
C ARG A 58 -16.27 0.17 20.46
N GLN A 59 -15.78 -1.04 20.73
CA GLN A 59 -15.24 -1.42 22.04
C GLN A 59 -13.84 -0.81 22.30
N ASN A 60 -13.11 -0.47 21.24
CA ASN A 60 -11.75 0.05 21.31
C ASN A 60 -11.61 1.29 20.41
N PRO A 61 -12.25 2.41 20.77
CA PRO A 61 -12.18 3.63 19.95
C PRO A 61 -10.76 4.22 19.95
N PRO A 62 -10.34 4.89 18.86
CA PRO A 62 -9.05 5.55 18.81
C PRO A 62 -8.99 6.75 19.77
N GLU A 63 -7.82 7.03 20.35
CA GLU A 63 -7.60 8.26 21.12
C GLU A 63 -7.48 9.49 20.21
N MET A 64 -6.83 9.32 19.05
CA MET A 64 -6.62 10.37 18.05
C MET A 64 -7.85 10.59 17.16
N VAL A 65 -8.00 11.79 16.62
CA VAL A 65 -9.14 12.17 15.76
C VAL A 65 -9.08 11.48 14.41
N GLU A 66 -7.90 11.34 13.83
CA GLU A 66 -7.66 10.71 12.54
C GLU A 66 -6.29 10.02 12.50
N GLY A 67 -6.10 9.11 11.57
CA GLY A 67 -4.85 8.38 11.43
C GLY A 67 -4.97 7.13 10.58
N LEU A 68 -4.12 6.17 10.87
CA LEU A 68 -4.11 4.86 10.25
C LEU A 68 -4.59 3.79 11.24
N LEU A 69 -5.54 3.00 10.79
CA LEU A 69 -6.00 1.79 11.45
C LEU A 69 -5.37 0.58 10.76
N ARG A 70 -4.67 -0.27 11.53
CA ARG A 70 -4.29 -1.61 11.11
C ARG A 70 -5.26 -2.61 11.73
N ILE A 71 -5.84 -3.44 10.91
CA ILE A 71 -6.63 -4.60 11.31
C ILE A 71 -5.83 -5.84 10.95
N GLU A 72 -5.66 -6.73 11.90
CA GLU A 72 -4.99 -8.02 11.73
C GLU A 72 -5.93 -9.14 12.17
N TYR A 73 -6.01 -10.18 11.36
CA TYR A 73 -6.77 -11.38 11.65
C TYR A 73 -5.85 -12.58 11.70
N THR A 74 -5.80 -13.23 12.85
CA THR A 74 -4.85 -14.32 13.13
C THR A 74 -5.44 -15.68 12.75
N HIS A 75 -4.57 -16.68 12.54
CA HIS A 75 -4.97 -18.07 12.32
C HIS A 75 -5.77 -18.67 13.50
N SER A 76 -5.67 -18.08 14.69
CA SER A 76 -6.49 -18.44 15.87
C SER A 76 -7.85 -17.73 15.88
N LEU A 77 -8.29 -17.20 14.75
CA LEU A 77 -9.58 -16.55 14.51
C LEU A 77 -9.81 -15.29 15.38
N GLN A 78 -8.74 -14.58 15.70
CA GLN A 78 -8.80 -13.36 16.50
C GLN A 78 -8.56 -12.12 15.63
N LEU A 79 -9.45 -11.14 15.73
CA LEU A 79 -9.25 -9.81 15.22
C LEU A 79 -8.45 -8.97 16.23
N ARG A 80 -7.43 -8.28 15.73
CA ARG A 80 -6.62 -7.31 16.47
C ARG A 80 -6.61 -5.99 15.71
N ILE A 81 -6.58 -4.89 16.45
CA ILE A 81 -6.52 -3.55 15.87
C ILE A 81 -5.38 -2.76 16.51
N SER A 82 -4.81 -1.86 15.73
CA SER A 82 -3.89 -0.85 16.24
C SER A 82 -4.05 0.44 15.47
N TYR A 83 -3.88 1.57 16.16
CA TYR A 83 -3.96 2.91 15.60
C TYR A 83 -2.58 3.55 15.60
N ARG A 84 -2.30 4.35 14.61
CA ARG A 84 -1.08 5.15 14.55
C ARG A 84 -1.36 6.48 13.82
N PRO A 85 -0.58 7.54 14.11
CA PRO A 85 -0.69 8.77 13.36
C PRO A 85 -0.47 8.54 11.86
N PHE A 86 -1.17 9.33 11.07
CA PHE A 86 -0.88 9.49 9.65
C PHE A 86 -0.17 10.83 9.50
N SER A 87 1.05 10.81 8.99
CA SER A 87 1.79 12.00 8.63
C SER A 87 2.47 11.77 7.30
N ILE A 88 2.18 12.59 6.31
CA ILE A 88 3.03 12.76 5.14
C ILE A 88 4.00 13.86 5.50
N GLN A 89 5.29 13.54 5.63
CA GLN A 89 6.30 14.54 5.97
C GLN A 89 6.75 15.30 4.72
N ASN A 90 6.91 14.58 3.60
CA ASN A 90 7.32 15.14 2.32
C ASN A 90 6.50 14.48 1.21
N GLU A 91 6.06 15.28 0.25
CA GLU A 91 5.41 14.77 -0.96
C GLU A 91 6.44 14.30 -2.00
N GLN A 92 7.67 14.82 -1.92
CA GLN A 92 8.83 14.42 -2.72
C GLN A 92 9.74 13.58 -1.84
N VAL A 93 10.15 12.43 -2.35
CA VAL A 93 10.83 11.40 -1.57
C VAL A 93 11.98 10.77 -2.33
N ASP A 94 12.99 10.36 -1.57
CA ASP A 94 14.08 9.52 -2.07
C ASP A 94 13.79 8.05 -1.77
N ALA A 95 14.11 7.19 -2.71
CA ALA A 95 13.93 5.75 -2.60
C ALA A 95 15.27 5.00 -2.68
N VAL A 96 15.33 3.84 -2.04
CA VAL A 96 16.41 2.87 -2.23
C VAL A 96 15.86 1.54 -2.69
N THR A 97 16.63 0.83 -3.50
CA THR A 97 16.26 -0.52 -3.94
C THR A 97 16.78 -1.58 -2.97
N LEU A 98 15.92 -2.58 -2.69
CA LEU A 98 16.26 -3.70 -1.83
C LEU A 98 15.70 -5.00 -2.40
N PRO A 99 16.36 -6.15 -2.15
CA PRO A 99 15.84 -7.43 -2.61
C PRO A 99 14.45 -7.71 -2.05
N SER A 100 13.52 -8.07 -2.94
CA SER A 100 12.19 -8.53 -2.53
C SER A 100 12.26 -9.92 -1.87
N PRO A 101 11.52 -10.18 -0.79
CA PRO A 101 11.39 -11.53 -0.28
C PRO A 101 10.71 -12.42 -1.33
N ILE A 102 11.27 -13.62 -1.51
CA ILE A 102 10.71 -14.60 -2.45
C ILE A 102 9.75 -15.49 -1.69
N TRP A 103 8.50 -15.48 -2.08
CA TRP A 103 7.46 -16.31 -1.50
C TRP A 103 6.93 -17.33 -2.51
N PRO A 104 6.54 -18.55 -2.07
CA PRO A 104 5.78 -19.44 -2.93
C PRO A 104 4.50 -18.77 -3.44
N ALA A 105 4.03 -19.14 -4.63
CA ALA A 105 2.88 -18.52 -5.31
C ALA A 105 1.61 -18.37 -4.44
N ARG A 106 1.42 -19.25 -3.44
CA ARG A 106 0.30 -19.19 -2.49
C ARG A 106 0.44 -18.11 -1.43
N ILE A 107 1.60 -17.50 -1.29
CA ILE A 107 1.91 -16.48 -0.28
C ILE A 107 2.18 -15.15 -0.98
N ALA A 108 2.80 -15.22 -2.15
CA ALA A 108 3.11 -14.05 -2.96
C ALA A 108 1.88 -13.15 -3.16
N GLY A 109 2.08 -11.84 -3.13
CA GLY A 109 1.03 -10.83 -3.31
C GLY A 109 0.06 -10.67 -2.13
N THR A 110 0.23 -11.42 -1.03
CA THR A 110 -0.67 -11.29 0.13
C THR A 110 -0.07 -10.43 1.26
N LYS A 111 -0.92 -9.73 2.01
CA LYS A 111 -0.53 -9.09 3.28
C LYS A 111 -0.65 -10.11 4.42
N HIS A 112 0.47 -10.70 4.78
CA HIS A 112 0.55 -11.87 5.66
C HIS A 112 1.38 -11.64 6.92
N GLY A 113 1.35 -12.58 7.88
CA GLY A 113 1.99 -12.43 9.19
C GLY A 113 3.52 -12.30 9.19
N ALA A 114 4.22 -12.81 8.17
CA ALA A 114 5.68 -12.67 8.04
C ALA A 114 6.03 -11.40 7.25
N TRP A 115 5.70 -10.23 7.79
CA TRP A 115 5.92 -8.91 7.16
C TRP A 115 7.27 -8.27 7.50
N ASP A 116 8.11 -8.96 8.28
CA ASP A 116 9.37 -8.40 8.81
C ASP A 116 10.33 -7.94 7.73
N ALA A 117 10.40 -8.63 6.58
CA ALA A 117 11.25 -8.22 5.47
C ALA A 117 10.92 -6.81 4.94
N TYR A 118 9.64 -6.45 4.87
CA TYR A 118 9.20 -5.11 4.45
C TYR A 118 9.46 -4.06 5.53
N ILE A 119 9.31 -4.44 6.81
CA ILE A 119 9.65 -3.56 7.95
C ILE A 119 11.14 -3.29 7.98
N GLN A 120 11.97 -4.32 7.80
CA GLN A 120 13.44 -4.19 7.74
C GLN A 120 13.88 -3.37 6.51
N ALA A 121 13.22 -3.56 5.36
CA ALA A 121 13.49 -2.76 4.16
C ALA A 121 13.24 -1.28 4.43
N ARG A 122 12.13 -0.94 5.07
CA ARG A 122 11.83 0.44 5.49
C ARG A 122 12.90 1.00 6.44
N GLN A 123 13.24 0.24 7.48
CA GLN A 123 14.28 0.66 8.44
C GLN A 123 15.63 0.88 7.76
N HIS A 124 15.98 0.05 6.78
CA HIS A 124 17.19 0.22 6.00
C HIS A 124 17.15 1.49 5.14
N ALA A 125 16.02 1.79 4.50
CA ALA A 125 15.84 3.04 3.76
C ALA A 125 16.04 4.25 4.68
N GLU A 126 15.37 4.27 5.84
CA GLU A 126 15.50 5.32 6.85
C GLU A 126 16.96 5.49 7.33
N GLN A 127 17.71 4.40 7.53
CA GLN A 127 19.15 4.44 7.89
C GLN A 127 20.04 5.02 6.78
N LYS A 128 19.61 4.89 5.52
CA LYS A 128 20.27 5.47 4.36
C LYS A 128 19.87 6.92 4.09
N GLY A 129 18.94 7.47 4.88
CA GLY A 129 18.38 8.80 4.67
C GLY A 129 17.31 8.85 3.57
N ALA A 130 16.82 7.70 3.12
CA ALA A 130 15.75 7.61 2.15
C ALA A 130 14.39 7.39 2.83
N ASP A 131 13.32 7.75 2.14
CA ASP A 131 11.95 7.71 2.65
C ASP A 131 11.24 6.40 2.33
N LEU A 132 11.61 5.75 1.23
CA LEU A 132 10.99 4.52 0.72
C LEU A 132 12.00 3.43 0.41
N ALA A 133 11.59 2.18 0.58
CA ALA A 133 12.25 1.03 -0.02
C ALA A 133 11.43 0.48 -1.20
N LEU A 134 12.06 0.39 -2.36
CA LEU A 134 11.51 -0.28 -3.54
C LEU A 134 12.03 -1.72 -3.57
N MET A 135 11.11 -2.66 -3.57
CA MET A 135 11.43 -4.08 -3.53
C MET A 135 11.74 -4.58 -4.95
N VAL A 136 12.92 -5.17 -5.14
CA VAL A 136 13.41 -5.61 -6.46
C VAL A 136 13.53 -7.14 -6.54
N HIS A 137 13.03 -7.70 -7.61
CA HIS A 137 13.20 -9.11 -7.98
C HIS A 137 13.51 -9.22 -9.48
N GLU A 138 14.48 -10.03 -9.85
CA GLU A 138 14.91 -10.21 -11.24
C GLU A 138 15.10 -8.89 -12.02
N TYR A 139 15.84 -7.95 -11.45
CA TYR A 139 16.15 -6.63 -12.04
C TYR A 139 14.92 -5.77 -12.34
N SER A 140 13.83 -5.97 -11.62
CA SER A 140 12.61 -5.17 -11.76
C SER A 140 12.06 -4.80 -10.40
N ILE A 141 11.55 -3.58 -10.26
CA ILE A 141 10.79 -3.16 -9.09
C ILE A 141 9.47 -3.92 -9.10
N VAL A 142 9.18 -4.64 -8.03
CA VAL A 142 7.98 -5.46 -7.92
C VAL A 142 6.94 -4.86 -6.98
N ASP A 143 7.37 -4.14 -5.94
CA ASP A 143 6.49 -3.48 -4.97
C ASP A 143 7.27 -2.40 -4.20
N GLY A 144 6.64 -1.69 -3.28
CA GLY A 144 7.28 -0.88 -2.25
C GLY A 144 7.11 -1.51 -0.86
N ASP A 145 7.85 -1.00 0.13
CA ASP A 145 7.73 -1.47 1.53
C ASP A 145 6.31 -1.26 2.10
N ARG A 146 5.61 -0.22 1.65
CA ARG A 146 4.26 0.16 2.08
C ARG A 146 3.41 0.85 1.01
N CYS A 147 3.85 0.83 -0.23
CA CYS A 147 3.24 1.53 -1.37
C CYS A 147 3.36 0.69 -2.64
N SER A 148 2.65 1.08 -3.67
CA SER A 148 2.78 0.51 -5.01
C SER A 148 3.38 1.57 -5.94
N PRO A 149 4.54 1.31 -6.58
CA PRO A 149 5.17 2.22 -7.50
C PRO A 149 4.44 2.25 -8.84
N LEU A 150 4.31 3.45 -9.41
CA LEU A 150 3.78 3.73 -10.74
C LEU A 150 4.87 4.47 -11.52
N ILE A 151 5.19 4.03 -12.72
CA ILE A 151 6.20 4.65 -13.59
C ILE A 151 5.51 5.21 -14.83
N LEU A 152 5.62 6.52 -15.03
CA LEU A 152 5.17 7.19 -16.25
C LEU A 152 6.33 7.23 -17.24
N ASP A 153 6.15 6.68 -18.43
CA ASP A 153 7.15 6.72 -19.49
C ASP A 153 6.99 7.94 -20.42
N GLU A 154 7.91 8.08 -21.36
CA GLU A 154 7.96 9.14 -22.35
C GLU A 154 6.78 9.13 -23.35
N ASP A 155 6.11 7.98 -23.50
CA ASP A 155 4.92 7.82 -24.35
C ASP A 155 3.61 8.15 -23.60
N GLY A 156 3.69 8.51 -22.32
CA GLY A 156 2.55 8.84 -21.48
C GLY A 156 1.82 7.60 -20.92
N VAL A 157 2.49 6.45 -20.91
CA VAL A 157 1.95 5.22 -20.36
C VAL A 157 2.37 5.08 -18.89
N ILE A 158 1.40 4.83 -18.04
CA ILE A 158 1.63 4.45 -16.64
C ILE A 158 1.88 2.94 -16.59
N TRP A 159 3.06 2.57 -16.13
CA TRP A 159 3.44 1.17 -15.91
C TRP A 159 3.24 0.79 -14.46
N VAL A 160 2.57 -0.33 -14.24
CA VAL A 160 2.33 -0.95 -12.94
C VAL A 160 2.97 -2.33 -12.95
N SER A 161 3.56 -2.74 -11.84
CA SER A 161 4.18 -4.07 -11.75
C SER A 161 3.17 -5.18 -12.06
N ASP A 162 3.55 -6.12 -12.94
CA ASP A 162 2.84 -7.36 -13.23
C ASP A 162 3.28 -8.53 -12.34
N SER A 163 4.16 -8.26 -11.38
CA SER A 163 4.70 -9.28 -10.49
C SER A 163 3.63 -9.83 -9.57
N ASN A 164 3.55 -11.15 -9.49
CA ASN A 164 2.69 -11.83 -8.52
C ASN A 164 3.13 -11.64 -7.06
N THR A 165 4.31 -11.02 -6.82
CA THR A 165 4.78 -10.66 -5.48
C THR A 165 4.25 -9.29 -5.04
N SER A 166 3.81 -8.45 -5.98
CA SER A 166 3.18 -7.17 -5.70
C SER A 166 1.85 -7.35 -4.99
N VAL A 167 1.64 -6.60 -3.92
CA VAL A 167 0.33 -6.58 -3.26
C VAL A 167 -0.62 -5.69 -4.04
N ASP A 168 -1.79 -6.23 -4.35
CA ASP A 168 -2.83 -5.50 -5.04
C ASP A 168 -3.26 -4.23 -4.29
N SER A 169 -3.00 -3.07 -4.88
CA SER A 169 -3.16 -1.78 -4.23
C SER A 169 -4.59 -1.27 -4.26
N ILE A 170 -5.22 -1.14 -3.10
CA ILE A 170 -6.56 -0.54 -2.99
C ILE A 170 -6.54 0.92 -3.44
N THR A 171 -5.49 1.68 -3.08
CA THR A 171 -5.37 3.09 -3.47
C THR A 171 -5.27 3.23 -4.98
N PHE A 172 -4.41 2.43 -5.64
CA PHE A 172 -4.31 2.44 -7.09
C PHE A 172 -5.63 2.06 -7.76
N LYS A 173 -6.28 0.98 -7.32
CA LYS A 173 -7.59 0.57 -7.85
C LYS A 173 -8.65 1.67 -7.72
N ALA A 174 -8.65 2.38 -6.60
CA ALA A 174 -9.65 3.43 -6.35
C ALA A 174 -9.47 4.66 -7.26
N ILE A 175 -8.24 4.95 -7.73
CA ILE A 175 -7.97 6.08 -8.63
C ILE A 175 -7.84 5.67 -10.10
N HIS A 176 -7.81 4.37 -10.41
CA HIS A 176 -7.51 3.80 -11.72
C HIS A 176 -8.35 4.42 -12.85
N ASP A 177 -9.66 4.39 -12.70
CA ASP A 177 -10.58 4.85 -13.77
C ASP A 177 -10.45 6.36 -14.00
N TRP A 178 -10.17 7.14 -12.97
CA TRP A 178 -9.94 8.58 -13.11
C TRP A 178 -8.60 8.90 -13.78
N LEU A 179 -7.59 8.05 -13.65
CA LEU A 179 -6.36 8.16 -14.41
C LEU A 179 -6.61 7.90 -15.90
N LEU A 180 -7.44 6.90 -16.22
CA LEU A 180 -7.89 6.68 -17.62
C LEU A 180 -8.68 7.85 -18.16
N ASP A 181 -9.62 8.39 -17.39
CA ASP A 181 -10.43 9.57 -17.76
C ASP A 181 -9.55 10.84 -17.95
N ALA A 182 -8.43 10.93 -17.22
CA ALA A 182 -7.44 12.00 -17.39
C ALA A 182 -6.54 11.82 -18.63
N GLY A 183 -6.75 10.76 -19.39
CA GLY A 183 -6.07 10.47 -20.65
C GLY A 183 -4.75 9.72 -20.52
N PHE A 184 -4.47 9.11 -19.36
CA PHE A 184 -3.35 8.19 -19.23
C PHE A 184 -3.71 6.82 -19.79
N HIS A 185 -2.72 6.14 -20.36
CA HIS A 185 -2.79 4.72 -20.65
C HIS A 185 -2.12 3.94 -19.52
N ILE A 186 -2.73 2.85 -19.09
CA ILE A 186 -2.19 2.03 -18.00
C ILE A 186 -1.84 0.65 -18.55
N GLN A 187 -0.62 0.20 -18.28
CA GLN A 187 -0.13 -1.13 -18.65
C GLN A 187 0.50 -1.82 -17.45
N HIS A 188 0.29 -3.12 -17.38
CA HIS A 188 0.97 -3.99 -16.43
C HIS A 188 2.19 -4.61 -17.10
N GLY A 189 3.33 -4.55 -16.42
CA GLY A 189 4.58 -5.08 -16.96
C GLY A 189 5.72 -5.00 -15.96
N ARG A 190 6.92 -5.38 -16.43
CA ARG A 190 8.12 -5.35 -15.60
C ARG A 190 8.65 -3.92 -15.48
N LEU A 191 8.70 -3.40 -14.27
CA LEU A 191 9.31 -2.10 -13.96
C LEU A 191 10.83 -2.27 -13.88
N ASN A 192 11.45 -2.59 -15.03
CA ASN A 192 12.87 -2.88 -15.11
C ASN A 192 13.73 -1.60 -15.13
N GLU A 193 15.04 -1.77 -14.96
CA GLU A 193 16.00 -0.68 -14.93
C GLU A 193 15.92 0.23 -16.18
N ARG A 194 15.69 -0.34 -17.36
CA ARG A 194 15.57 0.44 -18.60
C ARG A 194 14.35 1.34 -18.59
N LEU A 195 13.22 0.86 -18.08
CA LEU A 195 11.99 1.66 -17.94
C LEU A 195 12.21 2.79 -16.94
N VAL A 196 12.81 2.47 -15.78
CA VAL A 196 13.10 3.46 -14.72
C VAL A 196 14.06 4.54 -15.22
N ALA A 197 15.13 4.16 -15.93
CA ALA A 197 16.12 5.10 -16.46
C ALA A 197 15.57 6.07 -17.52
N ARG A 198 14.40 5.77 -18.11
CA ARG A 198 13.74 6.58 -19.15
C ARG A 198 12.40 7.12 -18.70
N CYS A 199 12.07 6.98 -17.41
CA CYS A 199 10.78 7.46 -16.93
C CYS A 199 10.73 8.99 -16.94
N VAL A 200 9.54 9.51 -17.22
CA VAL A 200 9.23 10.92 -17.07
C VAL A 200 8.96 11.25 -15.60
N GLU A 201 8.32 10.31 -14.91
CA GLU A 201 7.92 10.49 -13.53
C GLU A 201 7.73 9.14 -12.83
N ALA A 202 8.10 9.05 -11.57
CA ALA A 202 7.80 7.91 -10.71
C ALA A 202 6.99 8.37 -9.49
N VAL A 203 5.92 7.64 -9.20
CA VAL A 203 4.99 7.95 -8.11
C VAL A 203 4.75 6.68 -7.28
N ALA A 204 4.63 6.84 -5.98
CA ALA A 204 4.24 5.76 -5.07
C ALA A 204 2.86 6.05 -4.46
N VAL A 205 1.95 5.08 -4.53
CA VAL A 205 0.59 5.23 -3.99
C VAL A 205 0.30 4.16 -2.92
N GLY A 206 -0.43 4.52 -1.87
CA GLY A 206 -0.81 3.55 -0.84
C GLY A 206 -1.63 4.14 0.28
N SER A 207 -2.49 3.33 0.91
CA SER A 207 -3.37 3.77 2.00
C SER A 207 -2.60 4.34 3.20
N GLY A 208 -1.35 3.93 3.39
CA GLY A 208 -0.50 4.39 4.50
C GLY A 208 0.46 5.53 4.16
N VAL A 209 0.53 5.93 2.88
CA VAL A 209 1.45 6.99 2.40
C VAL A 209 0.73 8.06 1.56
N GLY A 210 -0.49 7.79 1.10
CA GLY A 210 -1.15 8.68 0.14
C GLY A 210 -0.52 8.57 -1.25
N VAL A 211 -0.10 9.69 -1.79
CA VAL A 211 0.63 9.82 -3.06
C VAL A 211 1.98 10.48 -2.76
N LEU A 212 3.07 9.88 -3.23
CA LEU A 212 4.43 10.41 -3.08
C LEU A 212 5.09 10.44 -4.45
N LYS A 213 5.78 11.53 -4.77
CA LYS A 213 6.64 11.66 -5.95
C LYS A 213 8.03 11.15 -5.60
N ILE A 214 8.56 10.22 -6.39
CA ILE A 214 9.91 9.69 -6.19
C ILE A 214 10.87 10.54 -7.04
N ASP A 215 11.76 11.28 -6.39
CA ASP A 215 12.72 12.17 -7.07
C ASP A 215 14.06 11.50 -7.34
N SER A 216 14.45 10.51 -6.50
CA SER A 216 15.67 9.74 -6.73
C SER A 216 15.51 8.28 -6.35
N ILE A 217 16.29 7.41 -6.98
CA ILE A 217 16.44 5.99 -6.62
C ILE A 217 17.93 5.68 -6.47
N ASP A 218 18.31 5.13 -5.30
CA ASP A 218 19.72 4.82 -4.95
C ASP A 218 20.67 6.02 -5.07
N GLY A 219 20.16 7.23 -4.84
CA GLY A 219 20.89 8.49 -4.95
C GLY A 219 20.98 9.08 -6.36
N GLU A 220 20.46 8.39 -7.37
CA GLU A 220 20.41 8.89 -8.73
C GLU A 220 19.06 9.55 -9.01
N PRO A 221 19.04 10.82 -9.45
CA PRO A 221 17.81 11.52 -9.84
C PRO A 221 17.09 10.79 -10.97
N ILE A 222 15.77 10.74 -10.90
CA ILE A 222 14.93 10.13 -11.93
C ILE A 222 13.87 11.10 -12.43
N GLY A 223 13.36 10.83 -13.64
CA GLY A 223 12.33 11.65 -14.27
C GLY A 223 12.91 12.92 -14.92
N ASP A 224 12.03 13.73 -15.49
CA ASP A 224 12.35 14.98 -16.20
C ASP A 224 11.91 16.25 -15.45
N GLY A 225 11.49 16.10 -14.18
CA GLY A 225 10.94 17.17 -13.36
C GLY A 225 9.43 17.37 -13.52
N SER A 226 8.75 16.58 -14.33
CA SER A 226 7.28 16.58 -14.43
C SER A 226 6.63 16.23 -13.09
N SER A 227 5.43 16.76 -12.85
CA SER A 227 4.55 16.37 -11.73
C SER A 227 3.15 15.98 -12.22
N ARG A 228 3.01 15.71 -13.53
CA ARG A 228 1.71 15.44 -14.14
C ARG A 228 1.01 14.22 -13.54
N LEU A 229 1.74 13.13 -13.35
CA LEU A 229 1.20 11.90 -12.74
C LEU A 229 0.92 12.11 -11.26
N PHE A 230 1.87 12.72 -10.53
CA PHE A 230 1.71 13.03 -9.11
C PHE A 230 0.49 13.89 -8.85
N ASP A 231 0.38 15.04 -9.56
CA ASP A 231 -0.73 15.98 -9.41
C ASP A 231 -2.08 15.32 -9.71
N CYS A 232 -2.13 14.49 -10.76
CA CYS A 232 -3.33 13.74 -11.09
C CYS A 232 -3.70 12.71 -10.02
N CYS A 233 -2.76 11.87 -9.58
CA CYS A 233 -2.99 10.90 -8.52
C CYS A 233 -3.42 11.57 -7.21
N ASN A 234 -2.78 12.67 -6.84
CA ASN A 234 -3.10 13.41 -5.61
C ASN A 234 -4.50 14.02 -5.69
N SER A 235 -4.84 14.69 -6.81
CA SER A 235 -6.19 15.24 -7.03
C SER A 235 -7.28 14.16 -6.99
N CYS A 236 -7.02 13.00 -7.58
CA CYS A 236 -7.93 11.86 -7.53
C CYS A 236 -8.13 11.36 -6.09
N LEU A 237 -7.03 11.23 -5.33
CA LEU A 237 -7.09 10.75 -3.96
C LEU A 237 -7.77 11.76 -3.03
N GLU A 238 -7.51 13.06 -3.19
CA GLU A 238 -8.20 14.13 -2.46
C GLU A 238 -9.71 14.13 -2.74
N ARG A 239 -10.09 13.94 -4.00
CA ARG A 239 -11.51 13.81 -4.38
C ARG A 239 -12.17 12.62 -3.72
N LEU A 240 -11.49 11.46 -3.66
CA LEU A 240 -11.96 10.29 -2.90
C LEU A 240 -12.11 10.59 -1.42
N TYR A 241 -11.12 11.23 -0.81
CA TYR A 241 -11.19 11.61 0.60
C TYR A 241 -12.31 12.59 0.89
N ASN A 242 -12.65 13.49 -0.02
CA ASN A 242 -13.74 14.45 0.14
C ASN A 242 -15.13 13.82 -0.05
N GLY A 243 -15.25 12.72 -0.80
CA GLY A 243 -16.49 11.99 -1.00
C GLY A 243 -16.96 11.30 0.29
N SER A 244 -18.17 11.65 0.77
CA SER A 244 -18.73 11.04 1.99
C SER A 244 -19.08 9.57 1.79
N GLU A 245 -19.36 9.15 0.58
CA GLU A 245 -19.68 7.78 0.16
C GLU A 245 -18.49 6.82 0.31
N ASN A 246 -17.27 7.34 0.43
CA ASN A 246 -16.05 6.55 0.58
C ASN A 246 -15.69 6.28 2.05
N TRP A 247 -16.55 6.71 2.98
CA TRP A 247 -16.34 6.63 4.41
C TRP A 247 -17.51 5.95 5.10
N ASP A 248 -17.23 4.87 5.80
CA ASP A 248 -18.23 4.15 6.60
C ASP A 248 -18.16 4.57 8.05
N LYS A 249 -19.25 5.18 8.57
CA LYS A 249 -19.34 5.63 9.95
C LYS A 249 -19.34 4.46 10.92
N VAL A 250 -18.45 4.53 11.91
CA VAL A 250 -18.29 3.52 12.96
C VAL A 250 -18.58 4.09 14.32
N TRP A 251 -18.03 5.27 14.58
CA TRP A 251 -18.21 5.99 15.84
C TRP A 251 -19.25 7.07 15.63
N SER A 252 -20.29 7.03 16.46
CA SER A 252 -21.37 8.05 16.52
C SER A 252 -21.25 8.86 17.80
#